data_7b41d415feb131310e5a4159c006dcd3
#
_entry.id   7b41d415feb131310e5a4159c006dcd3
#
_cell.length_a   1.000
_cell.length_b   1.000
_cell.length_c   1.000
_cell.angle_alpha   90.00
_cell.angle_beta   90.00
_cell.angle_gamma   90.00
#
_symmetry.space_group_name_H-M   'P 1'
#
loop_
_entity.id
_entity.type
_entity.pdbx_description
1 polymer ?
#
loop_
_entity_poly.entity_id
_entity_poly.type
_entity_poly.pdbx_seq_one_letter_code
_entity_poly.pdbx_strand_id
1 'polypeptide(L)'
;HIALWQSHGKYYINNKDKWGWQRPRLFCTSEDQFTQSFILPYLIPMLENAGANVFTPRERDTQKQEIIVDNDDNRNTTNSLYLEVKSRKAQWEKTALPGFAQQKRIYTEGENPFHDGTARFAQTEKKKNKAFAEWVPDIPETGEYAVYVSYQSLPNSVSDAKYLVFHNGGVAEFKVNQRIGGGTWVYLGTFTFDKGSNDYGMVAVSYTHLTLPTIL
;
A
#
# COMPACT_ATOMS: atom_id res chain seq x y z
N HIS A 1 -10.84 10.14 9.50
CA HIS A 1 -9.72 9.18 9.59
C HIS A 1 -9.74 8.54 10.96
N ILE A 2 -9.59 7.23 11.03
CA ILE A 2 -9.61 6.44 12.25
C ILE A 2 -8.36 5.57 12.27
N ALA A 3 -7.57 5.64 13.34
CA ALA A 3 -6.51 4.69 13.61
C ALA A 3 -7.08 3.57 14.50
N LEU A 4 -6.99 2.35 14.04
CA LEU A 4 -7.54 1.18 14.71
C LEU A 4 -6.44 0.18 15.02
N TRP A 5 -6.24 -0.11 16.29
CA TRP A 5 -5.31 -1.12 16.76
C TRP A 5 -6.08 -2.32 17.29
N GLN A 6 -5.90 -3.49 16.67
CA GLN A 6 -6.68 -4.68 16.98
C GLN A 6 -6.36 -5.32 18.32
N SER A 7 -5.27 -5.05 18.94
CA SER A 7 -4.79 -5.55 20.22
C SER A 7 -3.29 -5.89 20.20
N HIS A 8 -2.82 -6.50 21.30
CA HIS A 8 -1.43 -6.93 21.44
C HIS A 8 -1.16 -8.16 20.59
N GLY A 9 -0.11 -8.12 19.79
CA GLY A 9 0.31 -9.22 18.94
C GLY A 9 1.67 -9.77 19.32
N LYS A 10 2.41 -10.19 18.32
CA LYS A 10 3.82 -10.50 18.46
C LYS A 10 4.63 -9.21 18.47
N TYR A 11 5.72 -9.24 19.24
CA TYR A 11 6.75 -8.21 19.21
C TYR A 11 8.13 -8.86 19.08
N TYR A 12 9.10 -8.12 18.61
CA TYR A 12 10.45 -8.61 18.51
C TYR A 12 11.16 -8.50 19.84
N ILE A 13 11.69 -9.62 20.32
CA ILE A 13 12.41 -9.72 21.60
C ILE A 13 13.89 -9.59 21.32
N ASN A 14 14.44 -8.36 21.41
CA ASN A 14 15.81 -8.04 21.03
C ASN A 14 16.86 -8.94 21.71
N ASN A 15 16.72 -9.20 23.01
CA ASN A 15 17.68 -10.03 23.75
C ASN A 15 17.60 -11.54 23.42
N LYS A 16 16.60 -11.97 22.64
CA LYS A 16 16.41 -13.36 22.20
C LYS A 16 16.45 -13.51 20.68
N ASP A 17 16.62 -12.42 19.98
CA ASP A 17 16.66 -12.35 18.50
C ASP A 17 15.49 -13.11 17.85
N LYS A 18 14.26 -12.94 18.37
CA LYS A 18 13.08 -13.65 17.88
C LYS A 18 11.77 -12.91 18.14
N TRP A 19 10.79 -13.20 17.30
CA TRP A 19 9.41 -12.78 17.53
C TRP A 19 8.73 -13.63 18.60
N GLY A 20 8.05 -12.99 19.52
CA GLY A 20 7.25 -13.65 20.57
C GLY A 20 5.92 -12.97 20.80
N TRP A 21 4.98 -13.69 21.36
CA TRP A 21 3.71 -13.10 21.76
C TRP A 21 3.89 -12.16 22.95
N GLN A 22 3.28 -10.99 22.89
CA GLN A 22 3.29 -10.04 24.00
C GLN A 22 2.38 -10.50 25.15
N ARG A 23 1.28 -11.16 24.82
CA ARG A 23 0.36 -11.75 25.80
C ARG A 23 0.35 -13.26 25.65
N PRO A 24 0.28 -14.02 26.77
CA PRO A 24 0.19 -15.45 26.72
C PRO A 24 -1.15 -15.90 26.11
N ARG A 25 -1.17 -17.14 25.65
CA ARG A 25 -2.44 -17.76 25.25
C ARG A 25 -3.36 -17.90 26.43
N LEU A 26 -4.64 -17.55 26.21
CA LEU A 26 -5.72 -17.80 27.14
C LEU A 26 -6.66 -18.83 26.51
N PHE A 27 -6.86 -19.96 27.16
CA PHE A 27 -7.56 -21.13 26.61
C PHE A 27 -6.91 -21.59 25.29
N CYS A 28 -7.69 -21.72 24.23
CA CYS A 28 -7.21 -22.17 22.93
C CYS A 28 -6.85 -21.00 21.97
N THR A 29 -6.95 -19.74 22.43
CA THR A 29 -6.74 -18.56 21.58
C THR A 29 -5.71 -17.59 22.19
N SER A 30 -5.29 -16.62 21.43
CA SER A 30 -4.53 -15.46 21.89
C SER A 30 -5.41 -14.22 21.79
N GLU A 31 -5.08 -13.18 22.58
CA GLU A 31 -5.77 -11.88 22.52
C GLU A 31 -5.82 -11.33 21.09
N ASP A 32 -4.72 -11.47 20.38
CA ASP A 32 -4.57 -11.08 19.00
C ASP A 32 -5.57 -11.79 18.05
N GLN A 33 -5.58 -13.11 18.05
CA GLN A 33 -6.46 -13.90 17.20
C GLN A 33 -7.93 -13.65 17.49
N PHE A 34 -8.27 -13.50 18.77
CA PHE A 34 -9.63 -13.23 19.20
C PHE A 34 -10.12 -11.87 18.70
N THR A 35 -9.36 -10.81 18.92
CA THR A 35 -9.76 -9.46 18.49
C THR A 35 -9.76 -9.31 16.98
N GLN A 36 -8.80 -9.89 16.25
CA GLN A 36 -8.79 -9.87 14.81
C GLN A 36 -10.03 -10.52 14.19
N SER A 37 -10.58 -11.55 14.80
CA SER A 37 -11.78 -12.25 14.30
C SER A 37 -13.03 -11.36 14.24
N PHE A 38 -13.07 -10.25 14.96
CA PHE A 38 -14.15 -9.27 14.90
C PHE A 38 -13.78 -8.02 14.12
N ILE A 39 -12.54 -7.57 14.29
CA ILE A 39 -12.12 -6.27 13.80
C ILE A 39 -11.94 -6.31 12.28
N LEU A 40 -11.22 -7.32 11.77
CA LEU A 40 -10.93 -7.39 10.35
C LEU A 40 -12.18 -7.65 9.49
N PRO A 41 -13.02 -8.67 9.77
CA PRO A 41 -14.16 -8.97 8.91
C PRO A 41 -15.39 -8.09 9.16
N TYR A 42 -15.49 -7.40 10.30
CA TYR A 42 -16.70 -6.65 10.64
C TYR A 42 -16.44 -5.17 10.90
N LEU A 43 -15.64 -4.82 11.93
CA LEU A 43 -15.53 -3.43 12.34
C LEU A 43 -14.89 -2.54 11.28
N ILE A 44 -13.81 -2.99 10.65
CA ILE A 44 -13.14 -2.22 9.61
C ILE A 44 -14.07 -1.97 8.41
N PRO A 45 -14.69 -3.00 7.81
CA PRO A 45 -15.65 -2.79 6.72
C PRO A 45 -16.84 -1.89 7.10
N MET A 46 -17.36 -2.00 8.31
CA MET A 46 -18.44 -1.12 8.79
C MET A 46 -18.01 0.35 8.84
N LEU A 47 -16.82 0.63 9.33
CA LEU A 47 -16.27 1.98 9.40
C LEU A 47 -16.01 2.55 8.00
N GLU A 48 -15.46 1.75 7.11
CA GLU A 48 -15.18 2.14 5.71
C GLU A 48 -16.47 2.37 4.93
N ASN A 49 -17.47 1.54 5.09
CA ASN A 49 -18.81 1.73 4.52
C ASN A 49 -19.50 2.99 5.06
N ALA A 50 -19.16 3.40 6.27
CA ALA A 50 -19.62 4.68 6.82
C ALA A 50 -18.78 5.89 6.36
N GLY A 51 -17.83 5.70 5.42
CA GLY A 51 -17.00 6.75 4.84
C GLY A 51 -15.73 7.06 5.62
N ALA A 52 -15.31 6.23 6.57
CA ALA A 52 -14.07 6.40 7.28
C ALA A 52 -12.87 5.90 6.46
N ASN A 53 -11.74 6.60 6.54
CA ASN A 53 -10.44 6.03 6.16
C ASN A 53 -9.85 5.36 7.40
N VAL A 54 -9.69 4.06 7.37
CA VAL A 54 -9.21 3.26 8.50
C VAL A 54 -7.74 2.92 8.32
N PHE A 55 -6.91 3.36 9.26
CA PHE A 55 -5.50 2.98 9.36
C PHE A 55 -5.35 1.90 10.43
N THR A 56 -4.74 0.80 10.06
CA THR A 56 -4.44 -0.29 10.99
C THR A 56 -2.95 -0.64 10.91
N PRO A 57 -2.27 -0.85 12.06
CA PRO A 57 -0.85 -1.20 12.08
C PRO A 57 -0.58 -2.65 11.67
N ARG A 58 -1.63 -3.42 11.40
CA ARG A 58 -1.53 -4.79 10.98
C ARG A 58 -2.19 -5.02 9.66
N GLU A 59 -1.56 -5.90 8.89
CA GLU A 59 -2.13 -6.38 7.65
C GLU A 59 -3.49 -7.04 7.89
N ARG A 60 -4.45 -6.71 7.04
CA ARG A 60 -5.79 -7.29 7.04
C ARG A 60 -5.92 -8.44 6.04
N ASP A 61 -5.03 -8.50 5.06
CA ASP A 61 -4.97 -9.57 4.09
C ASP A 61 -4.33 -10.81 4.73
N THR A 62 -4.97 -11.94 4.56
CA THR A 62 -4.49 -13.23 5.06
C THR A 62 -3.92 -14.11 3.95
N GLN A 63 -3.82 -13.61 2.74
CA GLN A 63 -3.27 -14.34 1.62
C GLN A 63 -1.78 -14.58 1.77
N LYS A 64 -1.28 -15.58 1.07
CA LYS A 64 0.13 -15.98 1.10
C LYS A 64 0.96 -15.35 -0.01
N GLN A 65 0.29 -14.81 -1.01
CA GLN A 65 0.91 -14.19 -2.18
C GLN A 65 1.12 -12.70 -1.92
N GLU A 66 2.36 -12.27 -2.00
CA GLU A 66 2.75 -10.87 -1.86
C GLU A 66 3.44 -10.42 -3.14
N ILE A 67 2.92 -9.39 -3.78
CA ILE A 67 3.47 -8.82 -4.99
C ILE A 67 3.73 -7.34 -4.77
N ILE A 68 4.98 -6.95 -4.74
CA ILE A 68 5.39 -5.56 -4.58
C ILE A 68 5.88 -5.05 -5.92
N VAL A 69 5.34 -3.91 -6.36
CA VAL A 69 5.83 -3.17 -7.52
C VAL A 69 6.33 -1.81 -7.04
N ASP A 70 7.61 -1.60 -7.15
CA ASP A 70 8.30 -0.43 -6.63
C ASP A 70 8.94 0.41 -7.74
N ASN A 71 9.10 1.71 -7.50
CA ASN A 71 9.77 2.62 -8.43
C ASN A 71 11.30 2.46 -8.46
N ASP A 72 11.89 1.82 -7.48
CA ASP A 72 13.34 1.59 -7.38
C ASP A 72 13.81 0.31 -8.09
N ASP A 73 12.96 -0.32 -8.87
CA ASP A 73 13.20 -1.36 -9.90
C ASP A 73 14.01 -2.60 -9.50
N ASN A 74 14.79 -2.56 -8.46
CA ASN A 74 15.77 -3.60 -8.11
C ASN A 74 15.14 -4.88 -7.53
N ARG A 75 13.82 -4.93 -7.35
CA ARG A 75 13.14 -6.00 -6.59
C ARG A 75 11.74 -6.31 -7.05
N ASN A 76 11.31 -5.72 -8.15
CA ASN A 76 10.09 -6.18 -8.78
C ASN A 76 10.20 -7.66 -9.11
N THR A 77 9.15 -8.43 -8.86
CA THR A 77 9.08 -9.79 -9.37
C THR A 77 9.30 -9.78 -10.87
N THR A 78 9.86 -10.82 -11.41
CA THR A 78 10.52 -10.90 -12.72
C THR A 78 9.79 -10.25 -13.90
N ASN A 79 8.45 -10.10 -13.86
CA ASN A 79 7.66 -9.51 -14.94
C ASN A 79 6.78 -8.33 -14.46
N SER A 80 6.91 -7.89 -13.22
CA SER A 80 6.22 -6.69 -12.74
C SER A 80 6.87 -5.44 -13.30
N LEU A 81 6.06 -4.46 -13.69
CA LEU A 81 6.53 -3.24 -14.36
C LEU A 81 6.07 -2.00 -13.61
N TYR A 82 6.98 -1.05 -13.45
CA TYR A 82 6.70 0.31 -13.07
C TYR A 82 6.98 1.26 -14.23
N LEU A 83 6.02 2.12 -14.57
CA LEU A 83 6.12 3.03 -15.72
C LEU A 83 5.75 4.45 -15.33
N GLU A 84 6.51 5.41 -15.81
CA GLU A 84 6.21 6.85 -15.70
C GLU A 84 5.98 7.46 -17.07
N VAL A 85 4.81 8.04 -17.27
CA VAL A 85 4.50 8.82 -18.47
C VAL A 85 4.56 10.31 -18.14
N LYS A 86 5.36 11.04 -18.87
CA LYS A 86 5.59 12.48 -18.71
C LYS A 86 4.64 13.27 -19.59
N SER A 87 4.27 14.48 -19.16
CA SER A 87 3.65 15.48 -20.01
C SER A 87 4.64 16.58 -20.36
N ARG A 88 4.23 17.53 -21.22
CA ARG A 88 5.08 18.69 -21.55
C ARG A 88 5.47 19.54 -20.34
N LYS A 89 4.65 19.52 -19.27
CA LYS A 89 4.78 20.40 -18.12
C LYS A 89 4.98 19.65 -16.80
N ALA A 90 4.49 18.41 -16.71
CA ALA A 90 4.68 17.57 -15.52
C ALA A 90 5.76 16.51 -15.79
N GLN A 91 6.82 16.61 -15.05
CA GLN A 91 7.94 15.67 -15.03
C GLN A 91 7.88 14.91 -13.72
N TRP A 92 8.26 13.64 -13.75
CA TRP A 92 8.46 12.87 -12.54
C TRP A 92 9.84 13.15 -11.98
N GLU A 93 9.91 13.44 -10.69
CA GLU A 93 11.13 13.76 -9.97
C GLU A 93 11.23 12.94 -8.69
N LYS A 94 12.44 12.70 -8.23
CA LYS A 94 12.69 12.07 -6.94
C LYS A 94 12.44 13.09 -5.83
N THR A 95 11.75 12.67 -4.75
CA THR A 95 11.59 13.51 -3.56
C THR A 95 12.88 13.58 -2.76
N ALA A 96 13.00 14.59 -1.89
CA ALA A 96 14.05 14.65 -0.87
C ALA A 96 13.80 13.65 0.29
N LEU A 97 12.56 13.19 0.47
CA LEU A 97 12.20 12.20 1.47
C LEU A 97 12.44 10.79 0.95
N PRO A 98 12.80 9.84 1.83
CA PRO A 98 12.92 8.44 1.47
C PRO A 98 11.56 7.84 1.09
N GLY A 99 11.58 6.70 0.41
CA GLY A 99 10.42 5.91 0.06
C GLY A 99 10.54 4.49 0.58
N PHE A 100 9.61 3.66 0.16
CA PHE A 100 9.63 2.24 0.46
C PHE A 100 10.70 1.53 -0.37
N ALA A 101 11.39 0.57 0.24
CA ALA A 101 12.07 -0.54 -0.45
C ALA A 101 12.16 -1.73 0.49
N GLN A 102 11.74 -2.88 0.02
CA GLN A 102 11.89 -4.11 0.80
C GLN A 102 13.31 -4.65 0.69
N GLN A 103 14.10 -4.51 1.75
CA GLN A 103 15.48 -5.00 1.78
C GLN A 103 15.63 -6.35 2.50
N LYS A 104 14.74 -6.64 3.42
CA LYS A 104 14.78 -7.82 4.28
C LYS A 104 13.39 -8.44 4.37
N ARG A 105 13.34 -9.71 4.74
CA ARG A 105 12.07 -10.36 5.10
C ARG A 105 11.63 -10.06 6.54
N ILE A 106 12.58 -9.74 7.41
CA ILE A 106 12.35 -9.47 8.84
C ILE A 106 13.05 -8.16 9.16
N TYR A 107 12.28 -7.20 9.66
CA TYR A 107 12.76 -5.92 10.17
C TYR A 107 12.79 -5.97 11.70
N THR A 108 13.85 -5.42 12.28
CA THR A 108 14.02 -5.33 13.73
C THR A 108 13.61 -3.93 14.23
N GLU A 109 13.64 -3.73 15.55
CA GLU A 109 13.33 -2.42 16.11
C GLU A 109 14.23 -1.32 15.55
N GLY A 110 13.63 -0.21 15.12
CA GLY A 110 14.33 0.93 14.52
C GLY A 110 14.55 0.81 13.01
N GLU A 111 14.35 -0.35 12.41
CA GLU A 111 14.40 -0.53 10.96
C GLU A 111 13.02 -0.24 10.34
N ASN A 112 13.00 0.51 9.25
CA ASN A 112 11.76 0.89 8.58
C ASN A 112 11.92 0.83 7.06
N PRO A 113 11.21 -0.11 6.37
CA PRO A 113 11.31 -0.25 4.92
C PRO A 113 10.89 1.00 4.14
N PHE A 114 10.09 1.88 4.75
CA PHE A 114 9.68 3.16 4.13
C PHE A 114 10.77 4.23 4.16
N HIS A 115 11.95 3.91 4.69
CA HIS A 115 13.14 4.76 4.67
C HIS A 115 14.28 4.20 3.81
N ASP A 116 14.09 3.03 3.21
CA ASP A 116 15.14 2.30 2.51
C ASP A 116 15.17 2.55 1.00
N GLY A 117 14.13 3.15 0.45
CA GLY A 117 13.96 3.42 -0.97
C GLY A 117 13.79 4.89 -1.29
N THR A 118 13.26 5.15 -2.49
CA THR A 118 12.98 6.48 -3.00
C THR A 118 11.49 6.69 -3.24
N ALA A 119 11.04 7.93 -3.15
CA ALA A 119 9.70 8.30 -3.53
C ALA A 119 9.73 9.27 -4.71
N ARG A 120 8.71 9.20 -5.55
CA ARG A 120 8.57 10.00 -6.76
C ARG A 120 7.45 11.01 -6.59
N PHE A 121 7.58 12.16 -7.21
CA PHE A 121 6.51 13.15 -7.28
C PHE A 121 6.46 13.80 -8.65
N ALA A 122 5.33 14.38 -8.98
CA ALA A 122 5.20 15.26 -10.11
C ALA A 122 4.26 16.42 -9.78
N GLN A 123 4.51 17.55 -10.40
CA GLN A 123 3.65 18.71 -10.23
C GLN A 123 2.36 18.53 -11.02
N THR A 124 1.31 19.10 -10.47
CA THR A 124 -0.02 19.03 -11.05
C THR A 124 -0.31 20.15 -11.99
N GLU A 125 -1.23 19.90 -12.90
CA GLU A 125 -1.71 20.89 -13.86
C GLU A 125 -3.24 20.98 -13.83
N LYS A 126 -3.77 22.20 -14.00
CA LYS A 126 -5.21 22.45 -14.04
C LYS A 126 -5.93 21.92 -15.28
N LYS A 127 -5.22 21.50 -16.31
CA LYS A 127 -5.80 20.97 -17.56
C LYS A 127 -5.66 19.44 -17.60
N LYS A 128 -6.55 18.75 -18.31
CA LYS A 128 -6.48 17.29 -18.55
C LYS A 128 -5.05 16.89 -18.91
N ASN A 129 -4.35 16.36 -17.96
CA ASN A 129 -2.94 16.06 -18.10
C ASN A 129 -2.74 14.60 -18.52
N LYS A 130 -1.68 14.39 -19.27
CA LYS A 130 -1.31 13.05 -19.76
C LYS A 130 -0.15 12.43 -18.98
N ALA A 131 0.27 13.06 -17.87
CA ALA A 131 1.26 12.44 -17.03
C ALA A 131 0.58 11.47 -16.07
N PHE A 132 1.08 10.27 -15.95
CA PHE A 132 0.58 9.23 -15.03
C PHE A 132 1.71 8.27 -14.67
N ALA A 133 1.51 7.48 -13.66
CA ALA A 133 2.36 6.34 -13.37
C ALA A 133 1.50 5.09 -13.24
N GLU A 134 2.09 3.98 -13.61
CA GLU A 134 1.45 2.67 -13.64
C GLU A 134 2.32 1.64 -12.93
N TRP A 135 1.67 0.77 -12.19
CA TRP A 135 2.22 -0.40 -11.55
C TRP A 135 1.49 -1.61 -12.09
N VAL A 136 2.20 -2.43 -12.84
CA VAL A 136 1.67 -3.66 -13.43
C VAL A 136 2.29 -4.83 -12.67
N PRO A 137 1.56 -5.46 -11.75
CA PRO A 137 2.04 -6.61 -11.00
C PRO A 137 2.08 -7.87 -11.89
N ASP A 138 3.02 -8.76 -11.61
CA ASP A 138 3.00 -10.12 -12.14
C ASP A 138 2.27 -11.03 -11.13
N ILE A 139 1.00 -11.23 -11.37
CA ILE A 139 0.10 -11.99 -10.46
C ILE A 139 0.41 -13.48 -10.57
N PRO A 140 0.83 -14.16 -9.48
CA PRO A 140 1.24 -15.56 -9.51
C PRO A 140 0.07 -16.53 -9.73
N GLU A 141 -1.11 -16.19 -9.22
CA GLU A 141 -2.32 -17.02 -9.32
C GLU A 141 -3.55 -16.11 -9.45
N THR A 142 -4.52 -16.51 -10.25
CA THR A 142 -5.82 -15.82 -10.31
C THR A 142 -6.53 -15.89 -8.96
N GLY A 143 -6.96 -14.75 -8.44
CA GLY A 143 -7.62 -14.68 -7.14
C GLY A 143 -7.91 -13.26 -6.68
N GLU A 144 -8.36 -13.14 -5.44
CA GLU A 144 -8.59 -11.86 -4.78
C GLU A 144 -7.32 -11.40 -4.08
N TYR A 145 -6.97 -10.13 -4.31
CA TYR A 145 -5.80 -9.47 -3.70
C TYR A 145 -6.23 -8.16 -3.06
N ALA A 146 -5.76 -7.94 -1.83
CA ALA A 146 -5.87 -6.66 -1.19
C ALA A 146 -4.82 -5.69 -1.80
N VAL A 147 -5.29 -4.57 -2.31
CA VAL A 147 -4.44 -3.57 -2.98
C VAL A 147 -4.11 -2.44 -2.00
N TYR A 148 -2.83 -2.18 -1.85
CA TYR A 148 -2.29 -1.12 -1.03
C TYR A 148 -1.42 -0.19 -1.87
N VAL A 149 -1.34 1.06 -1.44
CA VAL A 149 -0.44 2.05 -2.01
C VAL A 149 0.37 2.72 -0.91
N SER A 150 1.62 3.08 -1.23
CA SER A 150 2.48 3.84 -0.33
C SER A 150 2.99 5.09 -1.03
N TYR A 151 3.07 6.19 -0.31
CA TYR A 151 3.54 7.49 -0.79
C TYR A 151 4.19 8.28 0.35
N GLN A 152 4.79 9.40 0.04
CA GLN A 152 5.26 10.37 1.04
C GLN A 152 4.33 11.57 1.11
N SER A 153 4.04 12.03 2.32
CA SER A 153 3.29 13.27 2.54
C SER A 153 4.24 14.46 2.47
N LEU A 154 4.09 15.28 1.42
CA LEU A 154 4.85 16.51 1.23
C LEU A 154 3.99 17.72 1.65
N PRO A 155 4.61 18.88 1.97
CA PRO A 155 3.87 20.09 2.38
C PRO A 155 2.79 20.54 1.38
N ASN A 156 3.02 20.28 0.10
CA ASN A 156 2.12 20.61 -1.01
C ASN A 156 1.37 19.42 -1.59
N SER A 157 1.35 18.28 -0.90
CA SER A 157 0.56 17.12 -1.30
C SER A 157 -0.94 17.45 -1.37
N VAL A 158 -1.66 16.74 -2.23
CA VAL A 158 -3.09 16.95 -2.43
C VAL A 158 -3.95 16.05 -1.56
N SER A 159 -5.20 16.47 -1.41
CA SER A 159 -6.20 15.73 -0.65
C SER A 159 -7.07 14.78 -1.50
N ASP A 160 -6.85 14.75 -2.81
CA ASP A 160 -7.73 14.06 -3.76
C ASP A 160 -6.95 13.38 -4.91
N ALA A 161 -5.78 12.84 -4.61
CA ALA A 161 -5.01 12.08 -5.58
C ALA A 161 -5.84 10.93 -6.14
N LYS A 162 -5.98 10.89 -7.47
CA LYS A 162 -6.84 9.94 -8.14
C LYS A 162 -6.08 8.66 -8.47
N TYR A 163 -6.48 7.55 -7.86
CA TYR A 163 -6.00 6.21 -8.13
C TYR A 163 -7.03 5.42 -8.90
N LEU A 164 -6.60 4.64 -9.86
CA LEU A 164 -7.41 3.72 -10.65
C LEU A 164 -6.86 2.30 -10.44
N VAL A 165 -7.69 1.42 -9.98
CA VAL A 165 -7.38 -0.02 -9.89
C VAL A 165 -8.10 -0.72 -11.02
N PHE A 166 -7.35 -1.22 -11.99
CA PHE A 166 -7.85 -2.05 -13.07
C PHE A 166 -7.83 -3.50 -12.61
N HIS A 167 -8.96 -4.16 -12.64
CA HIS A 167 -9.13 -5.51 -12.11
C HIS A 167 -10.10 -6.33 -12.98
N ASN A 168 -10.17 -7.62 -12.74
CA ASN A 168 -11.15 -8.49 -13.42
C ASN A 168 -12.56 -8.11 -12.95
N GLY A 169 -13.28 -7.39 -13.77
CA GLY A 169 -14.61 -6.83 -13.47
C GLY A 169 -14.70 -5.33 -13.75
N GLY A 170 -13.59 -4.65 -14.06
CA GLY A 170 -13.62 -3.25 -14.44
C GLY A 170 -12.55 -2.38 -13.84
N VAL A 171 -12.91 -1.13 -13.53
CA VAL A 171 -12.01 -0.13 -12.98
C VAL A 171 -12.63 0.50 -11.74
N ALA A 172 -11.95 0.44 -10.62
CA ALA A 172 -12.31 1.15 -9.41
C ALA A 172 -11.52 2.46 -9.28
N GLU A 173 -12.21 3.55 -8.96
CA GLU A 173 -11.59 4.87 -8.77
C GLU A 173 -11.58 5.27 -7.30
N PHE A 174 -10.42 5.74 -6.83
CA PHE A 174 -10.21 6.21 -5.47
C PHE A 174 -9.66 7.64 -5.45
N LYS A 175 -10.04 8.41 -4.45
CA LYS A 175 -9.45 9.69 -4.12
C LYS A 175 -8.71 9.57 -2.80
N VAL A 176 -7.39 9.61 -2.85
CA VAL A 176 -6.53 9.43 -1.69
C VAL A 176 -6.01 10.78 -1.21
N ASN A 177 -6.18 11.05 0.08
CA ASN A 177 -5.63 12.24 0.71
C ASN A 177 -4.16 12.03 1.06
N GLN A 178 -3.26 12.46 0.18
CA GLN A 178 -1.82 12.30 0.35
C GLN A 178 -1.18 13.29 1.34
N ARG A 179 -1.95 14.17 1.95
CA ARG A 179 -1.47 15.05 3.03
C ARG A 179 -1.23 14.30 4.34
N ILE A 180 -1.78 13.10 4.44
CA ILE A 180 -1.67 12.22 5.60
C ILE A 180 -1.44 10.78 5.14
N GLY A 181 -0.97 9.92 6.03
CA GLY A 181 -0.75 8.49 5.73
C GLY A 181 0.48 8.21 4.87
N GLY A 182 1.39 9.18 4.69
CA GLY A 182 2.68 8.95 4.04
C GLY A 182 3.62 8.08 4.86
N GLY A 183 4.45 7.29 4.19
CA GLY A 183 5.41 6.39 4.83
C GLY A 183 4.75 5.16 5.48
N THR A 184 3.64 4.69 4.93
CA THR A 184 2.95 3.46 5.31
C THR A 184 2.14 2.90 4.13
N TRP A 185 1.58 1.72 4.30
CA TRP A 185 0.62 1.15 3.35
C TRP A 185 -0.78 1.71 3.58
N VAL A 186 -1.40 2.20 2.53
CA VAL A 186 -2.79 2.68 2.52
C VAL A 186 -3.64 1.74 1.68
N TYR A 187 -4.59 1.09 2.31
CA TYR A 187 -5.50 0.14 1.67
C TYR A 187 -6.48 0.86 0.75
N LEU A 188 -6.64 0.35 -0.48
CA LEU A 188 -7.63 0.81 -1.44
C LEU A 188 -8.85 -0.09 -1.52
N GLY A 189 -8.65 -1.41 -1.53
CA GLY A 189 -9.73 -2.39 -1.65
C GLY A 189 -9.19 -3.77 -1.97
N THR A 190 -10.09 -4.76 -2.01
CA THR A 190 -9.78 -6.13 -2.43
C THR A 190 -10.45 -6.37 -3.78
N PHE A 191 -9.68 -6.88 -4.75
CA PHE A 191 -10.12 -7.05 -6.13
C PHE A 191 -9.62 -8.38 -6.69
N THR A 192 -10.38 -8.92 -7.64
CA THR A 192 -9.96 -10.11 -8.38
C THR A 192 -9.00 -9.73 -9.50
N PHE A 193 -7.87 -10.39 -9.55
CA PHE A 193 -6.88 -10.27 -10.63
C PHE A 193 -6.67 -11.62 -11.31
N ASP A 194 -6.41 -11.59 -12.60
CA ASP A 194 -5.98 -12.76 -13.36
C ASP A 194 -4.48 -12.95 -13.26
N LYS A 195 -4.04 -14.20 -13.33
CA LYS A 195 -2.63 -14.58 -13.35
C LYS A 195 -1.86 -13.88 -14.46
N GLY A 196 -0.64 -13.46 -14.16
CA GLY A 196 0.30 -12.83 -15.08
C GLY A 196 0.27 -11.30 -15.04
N SER A 197 1.04 -10.67 -15.91
CA SER A 197 1.10 -9.22 -16.09
C SER A 197 0.13 -8.79 -17.18
N ASN A 198 -0.89 -8.04 -16.83
CA ASN A 198 -1.97 -7.65 -17.74
C ASN A 198 -2.27 -6.16 -17.64
N ASP A 199 -2.57 -5.51 -18.78
CA ASP A 199 -2.96 -4.09 -18.83
C ASP A 199 -4.30 -3.82 -18.09
N TYR A 200 -5.11 -4.83 -17.85
CA TYR A 200 -6.35 -4.80 -17.08
C TYR A 200 -6.18 -5.35 -15.65
N GLY A 201 -4.97 -5.60 -15.21
CA GLY A 201 -4.61 -6.00 -13.87
C GLY A 201 -3.53 -5.09 -13.32
N MET A 202 -3.79 -3.77 -13.19
CA MET A 202 -2.80 -2.79 -12.78
C MET A 202 -3.39 -1.71 -11.89
N VAL A 203 -2.52 -0.96 -11.23
CA VAL A 203 -2.89 0.28 -10.57
C VAL A 203 -2.27 1.45 -11.31
N ALA A 204 -3.08 2.44 -11.64
CA ALA A 204 -2.62 3.67 -12.24
C ALA A 204 -2.98 4.86 -11.36
N VAL A 205 -2.12 5.86 -11.39
CA VAL A 205 -2.34 7.12 -10.74
C VAL A 205 -2.35 8.22 -11.78
N SER A 206 -3.48 8.89 -11.85
CA SER A 206 -3.72 9.98 -12.80
C SER A 206 -3.77 11.34 -12.10
N TYR A 207 -3.32 12.35 -12.80
CA TYR A 207 -2.96 13.65 -12.24
C TYR A 207 -4.01 14.62 -11.92
N THR A 208 -3.88 14.99 -10.73
CA THR A 208 -3.99 16.38 -10.28
C THR A 208 -3.20 16.59 -8.98
N HIS A 209 -1.96 16.41 -8.82
CA HIS A 209 -1.05 16.52 -7.65
C HIS A 209 -0.61 15.19 -7.00
N LEU A 210 0.65 14.77 -7.13
CA LEU A 210 1.06 13.48 -6.59
C LEU A 210 2.47 13.39 -6.07
N THR A 211 2.59 12.73 -4.92
CA THR A 211 3.68 11.82 -4.58
C THR A 211 3.26 10.40 -4.96
N LEU A 212 4.16 9.62 -5.52
CA LEU A 212 3.89 8.28 -5.99
C LEU A 212 3.98 7.22 -4.89
N PRO A 213 3.13 6.20 -4.98
CA PRO A 213 3.18 5.03 -4.13
C PRO A 213 4.02 3.90 -4.72
N THR A 214 4.40 2.99 -3.86
CA THR A 214 4.67 1.58 -4.15
C THR A 214 3.39 0.79 -3.91
N ILE A 215 3.16 -0.27 -4.67
CA ILE A 215 1.98 -1.15 -4.53
C ILE A 215 2.42 -2.46 -3.89
N LEU A 216 1.61 -2.96 -3.01
CA LEU A 216 1.73 -4.28 -2.41
C LEU A 216 0.66 -5.21 -2.98
#